data_b8416faadba41107a7dde85f398ca009
#
_entry.id   b8416faadba41107a7dde85f398ca009
#
_cell.length_a   1.000
_cell.length_b   1.000
_cell.length_c   1.000
_cell.angle_alpha   90.00
_cell.angle_beta   90.00
_cell.angle_gamma   90.00
#
_symmetry.space_group_name_H-M   'P 1'
#
loop_
_entity.id
_entity.type
_entity.pdbx_description
1 polymer ?
#
loop_
_entity_poly.entity_id
_entity_poly.type
_entity_poly.pdbx_seq_one_letter_code
_entity_poly.pdbx_strand_id
1 'polypeptide(L)'
;MNTFKNLLLGAALGILAAALPAFADDETGFKNIFNGTDLSGWDGDPAFWSVKDGAITGQTTPENPAKGNTFILWRDGMTDDFELRTSYRLISNNDDKFGNSGIQYRSKHEGNWVVGGYQADMECGKTYSGILYEERGRGILAQRGQKVTIDKEGQIQVTGSVGDSSAIESQIKPGDWNEYVIIAQGNHLIHKINGNVTVDITDEQVSKRARSGVLALQLHAGKAMMVQFKNIRLKRLPLGDARKIVMVAGGVSHGPGDHEHNAGIALWKHCLDQVPGVIAQAYLNNAGWPKDVTAFDNADAIVFFMDGGDGNALIQNNHLETLEGFMKNGVGLACVHYTVEVPKAKGGAELTRWIGGFYETGFSTNPTWDADFTALPEHPITHGVKPFKLNDEWYYNIRFPGEQSGFTPILKATPPDPTRGTAAAKENPGRSEILAWAKQRSDGGRGFGYTGGHFHKLWFNEDCRKLLLNAFLWTAKAEVPADGVNTKLEPEDVKFNLENKDDQHFTPAPWLPK
;
A
#
# COMPACT_ATOMS: atom_id res chain seq x y z
N MET A 1 66.36 -69.62 3.64
CA MET A 1 66.52 -68.23 4.05
C MET A 1 65.64 -67.39 3.15
N ASN A 2 64.40 -67.13 3.54
CA ASN A 2 63.49 -66.21 2.88
C ASN A 2 62.59 -65.60 3.91
N THR A 3 62.74 -64.33 4.20
CA THR A 3 61.99 -63.50 5.15
C THR A 3 60.77 -62.97 4.45
N PHE A 4 59.58 -63.36 4.94
CA PHE A 4 58.32 -62.72 4.57
C PHE A 4 58.10 -61.47 5.42
N LYS A 5 57.89 -60.31 4.74
CA LYS A 5 57.44 -59.10 5.34
C LYS A 5 55.92 -59.03 5.22
N ASN A 6 55.21 -59.02 6.34
CA ASN A 6 53.79 -58.78 6.40
C ASN A 6 53.50 -57.27 6.19
N LEU A 7 52.66 -56.93 5.20
CA LEU A 7 52.13 -55.57 5.00
C LEU A 7 50.71 -55.55 5.58
N LEU A 8 50.47 -54.79 6.65
CA LEU A 8 49.17 -54.47 7.20
C LEU A 8 48.57 -53.34 6.37
N LEU A 9 47.49 -53.61 5.62
CA LEU A 9 46.68 -52.59 4.97
C LEU A 9 45.63 -52.11 5.97
N GLY A 10 45.75 -50.89 6.49
CA GLY A 10 44.74 -50.20 7.25
C GLY A 10 43.70 -49.58 6.30
N ALA A 11 42.47 -50.08 6.31
CA ALA A 11 41.33 -49.46 5.62
C ALA A 11 40.78 -48.30 6.48
N ALA A 12 41.05 -47.08 6.05
CA ALA A 12 40.36 -45.91 6.60
C ALA A 12 38.97 -45.77 5.98
N LEU A 13 37.92 -46.03 6.75
CA LEU A 13 36.54 -45.71 6.36
C LEU A 13 36.36 -44.20 6.42
N GLY A 14 36.44 -43.51 5.30
CA GLY A 14 36.02 -42.11 5.19
C GLY A 14 34.48 -42.03 5.22
N ILE A 15 33.91 -41.52 6.29
CA ILE A 15 32.50 -41.12 6.36
C ILE A 15 32.36 -39.87 5.50
N LEU A 16 31.84 -40.00 4.29
CA LEU A 16 31.39 -38.89 3.47
C LEU A 16 30.06 -38.38 4.09
N ALA A 17 30.14 -37.35 4.89
CA ALA A 17 28.94 -36.60 5.29
C ALA A 17 28.38 -35.90 4.02
N ALA A 18 27.36 -36.47 3.42
CA ALA A 18 26.60 -35.80 2.39
C ALA A 18 25.95 -34.58 3.03
N ALA A 19 26.49 -33.39 2.75
CA ALA A 19 25.78 -32.14 3.04
C ALA A 19 24.52 -32.15 2.19
N LEU A 20 23.35 -32.24 2.86
CA LEU A 20 22.07 -31.97 2.22
C LEU A 20 22.14 -30.54 1.66
N PRO A 21 21.70 -30.31 0.42
CA PRO A 21 21.63 -28.96 -0.11
C PRO A 21 20.70 -28.17 0.81
N ALA A 22 21.21 -27.13 1.47
CA ALA A 22 20.37 -26.11 2.06
C ALA A 22 19.55 -25.55 0.88
N PHE A 23 18.26 -25.78 0.88
CA PHE A 23 17.36 -25.06 -0.02
C PHE A 23 17.57 -23.59 0.31
N ALA A 24 18.22 -22.85 -0.58
CA ALA A 24 18.26 -21.40 -0.47
C ALA A 24 16.79 -20.95 -0.47
N ASP A 25 16.36 -20.29 0.61
CA ASP A 25 15.04 -19.69 0.67
C ASP A 25 14.86 -18.81 -0.57
N ASP A 26 13.73 -18.98 -1.28
CA ASP A 26 13.42 -18.15 -2.43
C ASP A 26 13.23 -16.70 -1.97
N GLU A 27 14.23 -15.86 -2.24
CA GLU A 27 14.24 -14.42 -1.93
C GLU A 27 13.62 -13.58 -3.07
N THR A 28 13.09 -14.22 -4.11
CA THR A 28 12.50 -13.53 -5.26
C THR A 28 11.29 -12.71 -4.83
N GLY A 29 11.31 -11.41 -5.15
CA GLY A 29 10.23 -10.45 -4.84
C GLY A 29 10.27 -9.87 -3.41
N PHE A 30 11.23 -10.27 -2.57
CA PHE A 30 11.44 -9.59 -1.29
C PHE A 30 12.20 -8.28 -1.47
N LYS A 31 11.75 -7.26 -0.73
CA LYS A 31 12.39 -5.95 -0.67
C LYS A 31 12.63 -5.57 0.79
N ASN A 32 13.82 -5.01 1.06
CA ASN A 32 14.13 -4.51 2.40
C ASN A 32 13.31 -3.24 2.67
N ILE A 33 12.65 -3.21 3.84
CA ILE A 33 11.89 -2.07 4.34
C ILE A 33 12.57 -1.41 5.57
N PHE A 34 13.77 -1.86 5.91
CA PHE A 34 14.68 -1.24 6.87
C PHE A 34 16.08 -1.18 6.26
N ASN A 35 16.71 -0.01 6.29
CA ASN A 35 18.01 0.24 5.65
C ASN A 35 19.23 -0.27 6.46
N GLY A 36 19.03 -0.70 7.72
CA GLY A 36 20.09 -1.18 8.60
C GLY A 36 20.94 -0.08 9.26
N THR A 37 20.69 1.20 8.99
CA THR A 37 21.55 2.31 9.44
C THR A 37 20.84 3.33 10.33
N ASP A 38 19.61 3.67 10.01
CA ASP A 38 18.81 4.65 10.74
C ASP A 38 17.31 4.31 10.71
N LEU A 39 16.49 5.11 11.38
CA LEU A 39 15.03 4.92 11.45
C LEU A 39 14.29 5.62 10.32
N SER A 40 14.91 5.93 9.19
CA SER A 40 14.21 6.47 8.01
C SER A 40 13.07 5.53 7.59
N GLY A 41 11.86 6.09 7.44
CA GLY A 41 10.65 5.33 7.16
C GLY A 41 10.01 4.64 8.38
N TRP A 42 10.59 4.79 9.58
CA TRP A 42 10.08 4.23 10.83
C TRP A 42 9.88 5.34 11.87
N ASP A 43 8.76 5.32 12.58
CA ASP A 43 8.38 6.33 13.57
C ASP A 43 8.02 5.66 14.90
N GLY A 44 8.80 5.94 15.91
CA GLY A 44 8.64 5.45 17.27
C GLY A 44 9.15 6.48 18.28
N ASP A 45 8.72 6.36 19.53
CA ASP A 45 9.18 7.25 20.61
C ASP A 45 10.72 7.19 20.74
N PRO A 46 11.44 8.29 20.48
CA PRO A 46 12.90 8.33 20.53
C PRO A 46 13.48 8.07 21.94
N ALA A 47 12.65 8.13 22.99
CA ALA A 47 13.04 7.74 24.32
C ALA A 47 13.31 6.23 24.46
N PHE A 48 12.73 5.42 23.57
CA PHE A 48 12.82 3.95 23.62
C PHE A 48 13.44 3.33 22.38
N TRP A 49 13.26 3.95 21.19
CA TRP A 49 13.63 3.36 19.92
C TRP A 49 14.87 4.01 19.30
N SER A 50 15.79 3.19 18.83
CA SER A 50 17.05 3.60 18.19
C SER A 50 17.52 2.53 17.22
N VAL A 51 18.62 2.79 16.49
CA VAL A 51 19.34 1.75 15.75
C VAL A 51 20.63 1.41 16.53
N LYS A 52 20.87 0.12 16.80
CA LYS A 52 22.09 -0.40 17.40
C LYS A 52 22.53 -1.66 16.65
N ASP A 53 23.79 -1.73 16.29
CA ASP A 53 24.40 -2.89 15.60
C ASP A 53 23.62 -3.32 14.34
N GLY A 54 23.14 -2.34 13.55
CA GLY A 54 22.39 -2.61 12.33
C GLY A 54 20.97 -3.14 12.57
N ALA A 55 20.41 -2.96 13.77
CA ALA A 55 19.07 -3.42 14.13
C ALA A 55 18.22 -2.29 14.74
N ILE A 56 16.94 -2.23 14.37
CA ILE A 56 15.95 -1.45 15.12
C ILE A 56 15.91 -2.01 16.54
N THR A 57 16.16 -1.16 17.52
CA THR A 57 16.29 -1.55 18.93
C THR A 57 15.31 -0.80 19.79
N GLY A 58 14.39 -1.53 20.41
CA GLY A 58 13.51 -1.05 21.49
C GLY A 58 14.11 -1.45 22.84
N GLN A 59 14.24 -0.49 23.77
CA GLN A 59 14.87 -0.75 25.07
C GLN A 59 14.18 0.01 26.18
N THR A 60 13.92 -0.67 27.29
CA THR A 60 13.59 -0.09 28.59
C THR A 60 14.73 -0.33 29.57
N THR A 61 14.88 0.56 30.57
CA THR A 61 15.79 0.42 31.69
C THR A 61 15.04 0.66 32.99
N PRO A 62 15.60 0.36 34.16
CA PRO A 62 14.98 0.72 35.43
C PRO A 62 14.71 2.21 35.58
N GLU A 63 15.55 3.07 34.99
CA GLU A 63 15.43 4.53 35.01
C GLU A 63 14.46 5.06 33.97
N ASN A 64 14.25 4.30 32.88
CA ASN A 64 13.35 4.66 31.78
C ASN A 64 12.39 3.50 31.45
N PRO A 65 11.41 3.20 32.33
CA PRO A 65 10.40 2.18 32.08
C PRO A 65 9.32 2.68 31.14
N ALA A 66 8.82 1.82 30.26
CA ALA A 66 7.62 2.11 29.48
C ALA A 66 6.36 1.97 30.35
N LYS A 67 5.52 3.02 30.38
CA LYS A 67 4.27 3.04 31.15
C LYS A 67 3.15 2.21 30.51
N GLY A 68 3.24 1.95 29.23
CA GLY A 68 2.34 1.14 28.42
C GLY A 68 3.08 0.54 27.23
N ASN A 69 2.46 -0.37 26.52
CA ASN A 69 3.04 -0.88 25.27
C ASN A 69 3.25 0.27 24.30
N THR A 70 4.45 0.38 23.74
CA THR A 70 4.83 1.37 22.74
C THR A 70 5.37 0.68 21.50
N PHE A 71 5.17 1.31 20.35
CA PHE A 71 5.48 0.71 19.08
C PHE A 71 6.35 1.63 18.22
N ILE A 72 7.15 1.03 17.33
CA ILE A 72 7.72 1.73 16.21
C ILE A 72 6.98 1.30 14.93
N LEU A 73 6.43 2.26 14.21
CA LEU A 73 5.56 2.05 13.05
C LEU A 73 6.34 2.24 11.76
N TRP A 74 6.17 1.34 10.81
CA TRP A 74 6.61 1.57 9.44
C TRP A 74 5.68 2.57 8.75
N ARG A 75 6.21 3.77 8.43
CA ARG A 75 5.44 4.90 7.89
C ARG A 75 5.45 4.98 6.38
N ASP A 76 6.39 4.32 5.72
CA ASP A 76 6.48 4.38 4.26
C ASP A 76 5.38 3.57 3.58
N GLY A 77 4.78 2.57 4.27
CA GLY A 77 3.74 1.73 3.70
C GLY A 77 2.78 1.09 4.71
N MET A 78 1.91 0.24 4.18
CA MET A 78 0.94 -0.56 4.94
C MET A 78 1.04 -2.01 4.50
N THR A 79 0.60 -2.96 5.34
CA THR A 79 0.51 -4.38 4.98
C THR A 79 -0.91 -4.74 4.52
N ASP A 80 -1.00 -5.52 3.46
CA ASP A 80 -2.21 -6.14 2.92
C ASP A 80 -2.04 -7.67 2.84
N ASP A 81 -1.94 -8.25 1.64
CA ASP A 81 -1.51 -9.65 1.47
C ASP A 81 0.01 -9.66 1.25
N PHE A 82 0.74 -10.33 2.14
CA PHE A 82 2.20 -10.24 2.18
C PHE A 82 2.84 -11.48 2.84
N GLU A 83 4.13 -11.64 2.58
CA GLU A 83 5.07 -12.39 3.40
C GLU A 83 6.12 -11.44 3.97
N LEU A 84 6.24 -11.42 5.29
CA LEU A 84 7.27 -10.67 6.03
C LEU A 84 8.29 -11.66 6.59
N ARG A 85 9.57 -11.36 6.42
CA ARG A 85 10.68 -12.07 7.06
C ARG A 85 11.51 -11.08 7.85
N THR A 86 11.83 -11.43 9.09
CA THR A 86 12.69 -10.60 9.94
C THR A 86 13.47 -11.45 10.93
N SER A 87 14.69 -11.03 11.23
CA SER A 87 15.42 -11.58 12.36
C SER A 87 15.09 -10.76 13.60
N TYR A 88 14.74 -11.43 14.71
CA TYR A 88 14.51 -10.79 15.99
C TYR A 88 15.40 -11.38 17.09
N ARG A 89 15.70 -10.57 18.09
CA ARG A 89 16.38 -10.98 19.32
C ARG A 89 15.74 -10.27 20.50
N LEU A 90 15.42 -11.03 21.56
CA LEU A 90 14.78 -10.51 22.76
C LEU A 90 15.64 -10.85 23.98
N ILE A 91 16.00 -9.84 24.77
CA ILE A 91 16.89 -9.97 25.92
C ILE A 91 16.19 -9.42 27.15
N SER A 92 16.07 -10.25 28.18
CA SER A 92 15.66 -9.84 29.52
C SER A 92 16.82 -9.15 30.23
N ASN A 93 16.59 -7.94 30.71
CA ASN A 93 17.57 -7.18 31.52
C ASN A 93 17.06 -7.02 32.95
N ASN A 94 16.42 -8.06 33.50
CA ASN A 94 15.84 -8.07 34.84
C ASN A 94 15.89 -9.47 35.47
N ASP A 95 15.77 -9.55 36.80
CA ASP A 95 15.88 -10.80 37.55
C ASP A 95 14.74 -11.79 37.29
N ASP A 96 13.55 -11.31 36.92
CA ASP A 96 12.38 -12.17 36.63
C ASP A 96 12.44 -12.80 35.23
N LYS A 97 13.49 -12.53 34.47
CA LYS A 97 13.66 -12.99 33.09
C LYS A 97 12.46 -12.57 32.19
N PHE A 98 11.84 -11.43 32.57
CA PHE A 98 10.75 -10.88 31.78
C PHE A 98 11.28 -10.24 30.48
N GLY A 99 10.59 -10.45 29.40
CA GLY A 99 10.73 -9.78 28.11
C GLY A 99 9.60 -10.24 27.22
N ASN A 100 8.89 -9.29 26.63
CA ASN A 100 7.81 -9.54 25.67
C ASN A 100 7.82 -8.51 24.56
N SER A 101 7.49 -8.91 23.36
CA SER A 101 7.42 -8.09 22.18
C SER A 101 6.50 -8.75 21.14
N GLY A 102 6.29 -8.09 20.02
CA GLY A 102 5.48 -8.61 18.94
C GLY A 102 5.63 -7.81 17.65
N ILE A 103 5.21 -8.42 16.56
CA ILE A 103 5.11 -7.79 15.24
C ILE A 103 3.64 -7.59 14.92
N GLN A 104 3.21 -6.34 14.91
CA GLN A 104 1.86 -5.92 14.53
C GLN A 104 1.75 -5.83 13.01
N TYR A 105 0.67 -6.36 12.43
CA TYR A 105 0.42 -6.29 10.99
C TYR A 105 -1.07 -6.16 10.69
N ARG A 106 -1.41 -5.53 9.57
CA ARG A 106 -2.80 -5.17 9.23
C ARG A 106 -3.50 -4.47 10.40
N SER A 107 -2.74 -3.71 11.19
CA SER A 107 -3.16 -3.13 12.45
C SER A 107 -3.58 -1.68 12.29
N LYS A 108 -4.22 -1.12 13.32
CA LYS A 108 -4.67 0.27 13.37
C LYS A 108 -3.76 1.07 14.29
N HIS A 109 -3.29 2.22 13.83
CA HIS A 109 -2.62 3.20 14.67
C HIS A 109 -3.66 3.97 15.50
N GLU A 110 -3.50 3.98 16.81
CA GLU A 110 -4.44 4.60 17.76
C GLU A 110 -3.94 5.94 18.33
N GLY A 111 -2.82 6.43 17.78
CA GLY A 111 -2.15 7.65 18.26
C GLY A 111 -1.05 7.36 19.29
N ASN A 112 -0.13 8.30 19.47
CA ASN A 112 0.95 8.24 20.47
C ASN A 112 1.74 6.92 20.47
N TRP A 113 2.12 6.41 19.28
CA TRP A 113 2.80 5.13 19.08
C TRP A 113 2.09 3.93 19.74
N VAL A 114 0.76 3.96 19.79
CA VAL A 114 -0.08 2.85 20.22
C VAL A 114 -0.73 2.22 18.99
N VAL A 115 -0.74 0.89 18.94
CA VAL A 115 -1.25 0.10 17.82
C VAL A 115 -2.16 -1.00 18.35
N GLY A 116 -3.23 -1.30 17.63
CA GLY A 116 -4.15 -2.41 17.92
C GLY A 116 -4.41 -3.24 16.68
N GLY A 117 -4.50 -4.56 16.81
CA GLY A 117 -4.73 -5.49 15.71
C GLY A 117 -3.95 -6.79 15.83
N TYR A 118 -3.77 -7.53 14.75
CA TYR A 118 -3.04 -8.80 14.74
C TYR A 118 -1.59 -8.63 15.15
N GLN A 119 -1.13 -9.48 16.08
CA GLN A 119 0.24 -9.50 16.60
C GLN A 119 0.83 -10.91 16.55
N ALA A 120 1.96 -11.03 15.90
CA ALA A 120 2.85 -12.18 15.97
C ALA A 120 3.74 -12.03 17.22
N ASP A 121 3.43 -12.79 18.24
CA ASP A 121 3.96 -12.59 19.60
C ASP A 121 5.29 -13.28 19.83
N MET A 122 6.13 -12.71 20.72
CA MET A 122 7.39 -13.27 21.16
C MET A 122 7.72 -12.85 22.59
N GLU A 123 8.32 -13.78 23.37
CA GLU A 123 8.69 -13.52 24.76
C GLU A 123 9.99 -14.23 25.16
N CYS A 124 10.56 -13.84 26.30
CA CYS A 124 11.67 -14.55 26.95
C CYS A 124 11.21 -15.82 27.70
N GLY A 125 9.89 -15.96 27.94
CA GLY A 125 9.26 -17.11 28.55
C GLY A 125 9.00 -18.26 27.55
N LYS A 126 8.08 -19.15 27.94
CA LYS A 126 7.75 -20.35 27.14
C LYS A 126 6.30 -20.42 26.66
N THR A 127 5.50 -19.38 26.91
CA THR A 127 4.06 -19.38 26.71
C THR A 127 3.64 -18.72 25.40
N TYR A 128 4.11 -17.48 25.16
CA TYR A 128 3.52 -16.61 24.14
C TYR A 128 4.28 -16.57 22.82
N SER A 129 5.56 -16.99 22.77
CA SER A 129 6.30 -16.98 21.50
C SER A 129 5.60 -17.82 20.43
N GLY A 130 5.27 -17.20 19.30
CA GLY A 130 4.67 -17.86 18.13
C GLY A 130 3.13 -18.04 18.20
N ILE A 131 2.45 -17.38 19.15
CA ILE A 131 0.98 -17.32 19.14
C ILE A 131 0.49 -16.23 18.15
N LEU A 132 -0.80 -16.25 17.80
CA LEU A 132 -1.49 -15.09 17.25
C LEU A 132 -2.30 -14.42 18.35
N TYR A 133 -1.96 -13.19 18.64
CA TYR A 133 -2.69 -12.31 19.55
C TYR A 133 -3.34 -11.16 18.77
N GLU A 134 -4.45 -10.63 19.24
CA GLU A 134 -5.02 -9.40 18.72
C GLU A 134 -4.99 -8.32 19.80
N GLU A 135 -3.99 -7.44 19.69
CA GLU A 135 -3.76 -6.33 20.62
C GLU A 135 -4.96 -5.38 20.63
N ARG A 136 -5.49 -5.05 21.81
CA ARG A 136 -6.68 -4.21 22.00
C ARG A 136 -7.94 -4.73 21.30
N GLY A 137 -7.95 -6.01 20.93
CA GLY A 137 -9.04 -6.67 20.21
C GLY A 137 -9.54 -7.92 20.91
N ARG A 138 -9.56 -9.05 20.19
CA ARG A 138 -10.12 -10.32 20.65
C ARG A 138 -9.17 -11.13 21.56
N GLY A 139 -7.95 -10.65 21.83
CA GLY A 139 -6.97 -11.36 22.66
C GLY A 139 -6.27 -12.50 21.92
N ILE A 140 -6.04 -13.64 22.58
CA ILE A 140 -5.37 -14.80 21.96
C ILE A 140 -6.33 -15.47 20.97
N LEU A 141 -5.95 -15.45 19.68
CA LEU A 141 -6.71 -16.07 18.59
C LEU A 141 -6.24 -17.49 18.28
N ALA A 142 -4.96 -17.79 18.48
CA ALA A 142 -4.43 -19.15 18.36
C ALA A 142 -3.20 -19.33 19.25
N GLN A 143 -3.14 -20.46 19.95
CA GLN A 143 -1.98 -20.91 20.72
C GLN A 143 -0.95 -21.56 19.80
N ARG A 144 0.33 -21.52 20.19
CA ARG A 144 1.42 -22.22 19.47
C ARG A 144 1.09 -23.71 19.29
N GLY A 145 1.28 -24.21 18.08
CA GLY A 145 0.98 -25.59 17.69
C GLY A 145 -0.42 -25.78 17.12
N GLN A 146 -1.28 -24.76 17.14
CA GLN A 146 -2.67 -24.89 16.71
C GLN A 146 -2.91 -24.50 15.25
N LYS A 147 -3.82 -25.24 14.60
CA LYS A 147 -4.55 -24.81 13.43
C LYS A 147 -5.96 -24.41 13.88
N VAL A 148 -6.39 -23.18 13.49
CA VAL A 148 -7.60 -22.55 14.00
C VAL A 148 -8.45 -21.99 12.87
N THR A 149 -9.77 -22.13 13.00
CA THR A 149 -10.75 -21.33 12.25
C THR A 149 -11.52 -20.44 13.22
N ILE A 150 -11.57 -19.15 12.95
CA ILE A 150 -12.45 -18.18 13.61
C ILE A 150 -13.68 -18.05 12.71
N ASP A 151 -14.83 -18.48 13.16
CA ASP A 151 -16.04 -18.46 12.35
C ASP A 151 -16.62 -17.04 12.18
N LYS A 152 -17.70 -16.92 11.42
CA LYS A 152 -18.34 -15.62 11.12
C LYS A 152 -18.87 -14.92 12.37
N GLU A 153 -19.22 -15.66 13.39
CA GLU A 153 -19.69 -15.19 14.69
C GLU A 153 -18.55 -14.86 15.66
N GLY A 154 -17.30 -15.21 15.29
CA GLY A 154 -16.09 -14.96 16.07
C GLY A 154 -15.73 -16.06 17.07
N GLN A 155 -16.34 -17.26 16.94
CA GLN A 155 -15.97 -18.40 17.77
C GLN A 155 -14.65 -19.00 17.28
N ILE A 156 -13.71 -19.20 18.20
CA ILE A 156 -12.39 -19.79 17.94
C ILE A 156 -12.51 -21.31 18.00
N GLN A 157 -12.30 -21.98 16.87
CA GLN A 157 -12.37 -23.42 16.74
C GLN A 157 -11.00 -23.98 16.40
N VAL A 158 -10.43 -24.82 17.28
CA VAL A 158 -9.19 -25.56 16.98
C VAL A 158 -9.54 -26.68 16.02
N THR A 159 -9.13 -26.57 14.77
CA THR A 159 -9.46 -27.51 13.68
C THR A 159 -8.35 -28.52 13.41
N GLY A 160 -7.18 -28.33 14.04
CA GLY A 160 -6.05 -29.25 13.89
C GLY A 160 -4.80 -28.78 14.63
N SER A 161 -3.68 -29.42 14.34
CA SER A 161 -2.35 -29.08 14.88
C SER A 161 -1.37 -28.82 13.74
N VAL A 162 -0.44 -27.91 13.95
CA VAL A 162 0.73 -27.67 13.09
C VAL A 162 2.01 -28.28 13.67
N GLY A 163 1.94 -28.89 14.84
CA GLY A 163 3.04 -29.55 15.54
C GLY A 163 2.88 -29.49 17.06
N ASP A 164 3.72 -30.24 17.78
CA ASP A 164 3.77 -30.18 19.23
C ASP A 164 4.32 -28.84 19.72
N SER A 165 3.58 -28.17 20.61
CA SER A 165 3.92 -26.83 21.10
C SER A 165 5.29 -26.77 21.79
N SER A 166 5.65 -27.82 22.56
CA SER A 166 6.92 -27.86 23.27
C SER A 166 8.09 -28.14 22.32
N ALA A 167 7.86 -29.00 21.30
CA ALA A 167 8.86 -29.26 20.27
C ALA A 167 9.15 -27.98 19.45
N ILE A 168 8.11 -27.21 19.08
CA ILE A 168 8.26 -25.92 18.38
C ILE A 168 9.01 -24.92 19.29
N GLU A 169 8.64 -24.82 20.57
CA GLU A 169 9.29 -23.91 21.53
C GLU A 169 10.78 -24.22 21.66
N SER A 170 11.16 -25.49 21.71
CA SER A 170 12.55 -25.91 21.86
C SER A 170 13.47 -25.48 20.72
N GLN A 171 12.91 -25.07 19.57
CA GLN A 171 13.67 -24.53 18.42
C GLN A 171 13.89 -23.02 18.51
N ILE A 172 13.27 -22.33 19.46
CA ILE A 172 13.47 -20.90 19.71
C ILE A 172 14.76 -20.72 20.52
N LYS A 173 15.61 -19.80 20.09
CA LYS A 173 16.92 -19.53 20.69
C LYS A 173 16.80 -18.36 21.68
N PRO A 174 16.73 -18.60 22.99
CA PRO A 174 16.58 -17.52 23.98
C PRO A 174 17.78 -16.57 23.94
N GLY A 175 17.51 -15.25 23.86
CA GLY A 175 18.56 -14.23 23.86
C GLY A 175 19.43 -14.15 22.61
N ASP A 176 19.17 -14.99 21.61
CA ASP A 176 19.89 -15.02 20.34
C ASP A 176 18.95 -14.69 19.17
N TRP A 177 19.52 -14.58 17.97
CA TRP A 177 18.77 -14.27 16.77
C TRP A 177 17.90 -15.46 16.32
N ASN A 178 16.61 -15.16 16.14
CA ASN A 178 15.60 -16.04 15.56
C ASN A 178 15.02 -15.39 14.30
N GLU A 179 14.64 -16.19 13.32
CA GLU A 179 13.87 -15.70 12.19
C GLU A 179 12.37 -15.81 12.50
N TYR A 180 11.63 -14.73 12.28
CA TYR A 180 10.17 -14.72 12.28
C TYR A 180 9.66 -14.52 10.86
N VAL A 181 8.74 -15.39 10.42
CA VAL A 181 8.05 -15.28 9.14
C VAL A 181 6.56 -15.15 9.39
N ILE A 182 5.93 -14.14 8.78
CA ILE A 182 4.48 -13.93 8.80
C ILE A 182 3.99 -13.98 7.36
N ILE A 183 3.02 -14.87 7.08
CA ILE A 183 2.32 -14.93 5.81
C ILE A 183 0.86 -14.58 6.07
N ALA A 184 0.38 -13.52 5.43
CA ALA A 184 -1.01 -13.10 5.49
C ALA A 184 -1.56 -13.00 4.07
N GLN A 185 -2.46 -13.90 3.70
CA GLN A 185 -3.07 -13.90 2.37
C GLN A 185 -4.60 -14.08 2.50
N GLY A 186 -5.35 -13.11 2.03
CA GLY A 186 -6.78 -13.08 2.26
C GLY A 186 -7.08 -13.07 3.76
N ASN A 187 -7.84 -14.06 4.23
CA ASN A 187 -8.15 -14.29 5.63
C ASN A 187 -7.32 -15.41 6.26
N HIS A 188 -6.30 -15.90 5.55
CA HIS A 188 -5.40 -16.96 6.01
C HIS A 188 -4.10 -16.37 6.54
N LEU A 189 -3.74 -16.70 7.77
CA LEU A 189 -2.61 -16.17 8.51
C LEU A 189 -1.74 -17.33 9.00
N ILE A 190 -0.44 -17.30 8.68
CA ILE A 190 0.53 -18.31 9.10
C ILE A 190 1.71 -17.61 9.76
N HIS A 191 2.12 -18.07 10.95
CA HIS A 191 3.36 -17.65 11.58
C HIS A 191 4.37 -18.81 11.59
N LYS A 192 5.66 -18.45 11.41
CA LYS A 192 6.76 -19.40 11.55
C LYS A 192 7.89 -18.78 12.38
N ILE A 193 8.56 -19.61 13.21
CA ILE A 193 9.80 -19.22 13.88
C ILE A 193 10.85 -20.29 13.54
N ASN A 194 12.01 -19.85 13.08
CA ASN A 194 13.13 -20.71 12.67
C ASN A 194 12.68 -21.84 11.72
N GLY A 195 11.81 -21.50 10.73
CA GLY A 195 11.26 -22.44 9.75
C GLY A 195 10.10 -23.30 10.25
N ASN A 196 9.83 -23.38 11.55
CA ASN A 196 8.73 -24.15 12.11
C ASN A 196 7.44 -23.36 12.10
N VAL A 197 6.35 -23.89 11.52
CA VAL A 197 5.01 -23.29 11.62
C VAL A 197 4.59 -23.28 13.09
N THR A 198 4.22 -22.11 13.59
CA THR A 198 3.78 -21.96 14.99
C THR A 198 2.27 -21.89 15.12
N VAL A 199 1.59 -21.27 14.16
CA VAL A 199 0.12 -21.21 14.04
C VAL A 199 -0.30 -21.14 12.57
N ASP A 200 -1.51 -21.66 12.27
CA ASP A 200 -2.18 -21.62 10.97
C ASP A 200 -3.65 -21.26 11.22
N ILE A 201 -4.08 -20.06 10.78
CA ILE A 201 -5.37 -19.49 11.14
C ILE A 201 -6.15 -19.07 9.91
N THR A 202 -7.45 -19.44 9.85
CA THR A 202 -8.42 -18.85 8.92
C THR A 202 -9.42 -18.00 9.69
N ASP A 203 -9.42 -16.69 9.49
CA ASP A 203 -10.34 -15.74 10.14
C ASP A 203 -11.51 -15.40 9.21
N GLU A 204 -12.68 -16.00 9.46
CA GLU A 204 -13.90 -15.76 8.67
C GLU A 204 -14.75 -14.59 9.21
N GLN A 205 -14.41 -14.03 10.37
CA GLN A 205 -15.18 -12.95 11.01
C GLN A 205 -15.00 -11.61 10.26
N VAL A 206 -15.77 -11.42 9.19
CA VAL A 206 -15.69 -10.22 8.31
C VAL A 206 -15.81 -8.91 9.09
N SER A 207 -16.61 -8.88 10.16
CA SER A 207 -16.84 -7.67 10.96
C SER A 207 -15.64 -7.24 11.83
N LYS A 208 -14.63 -8.11 12.01
CA LYS A 208 -13.47 -7.87 12.86
C LYS A 208 -12.13 -8.05 12.15
N ARG A 209 -12.05 -8.98 11.19
CA ARG A 209 -10.80 -9.27 10.50
C ARG A 209 -10.31 -8.06 9.71
N ALA A 210 -9.01 -7.76 9.81
CA ALA A 210 -8.37 -6.73 9.01
C ALA A 210 -7.77 -7.33 7.71
N ARG A 211 -7.94 -6.62 6.59
CA ARG A 211 -7.37 -6.98 5.28
C ARG A 211 -6.15 -6.14 4.93
N SER A 212 -6.00 -4.99 5.57
CA SER A 212 -4.85 -4.10 5.44
C SER A 212 -4.67 -3.26 6.70
N GLY A 213 -3.50 -2.68 6.89
CA GLY A 213 -3.22 -1.81 8.02
C GLY A 213 -1.72 -1.59 8.24
N VAL A 214 -1.38 -0.92 9.32
CA VAL A 214 0.01 -0.60 9.64
C VAL A 214 0.82 -1.84 10.03
N LEU A 215 2.11 -1.79 9.77
CA LEU A 215 3.14 -2.67 10.32
C LEU A 215 3.85 -1.94 11.45
N ALA A 216 4.01 -2.60 12.61
CA ALA A 216 4.73 -2.02 13.73
C ALA A 216 5.43 -3.10 14.57
N LEU A 217 6.47 -2.69 15.31
CA LEU A 217 7.21 -3.54 16.23
C LEU A 217 6.95 -3.06 17.65
N GLN A 218 6.66 -3.99 18.56
CA GLN A 218 6.29 -3.67 19.95
C GLN A 218 7.51 -3.63 20.86
N LEU A 219 7.51 -2.68 21.81
CA LEU A 219 8.25 -2.74 23.05
C LEU A 219 7.22 -2.80 24.19
N HIS A 220 7.14 -3.95 24.87
CA HIS A 220 6.16 -4.19 25.91
C HIS A 220 6.46 -3.39 27.18
N ALA A 221 5.43 -2.87 27.81
CA ALA A 221 5.51 -2.23 29.12
C ALA A 221 6.01 -3.24 30.19
N GLY A 222 6.70 -2.75 31.19
CA GLY A 222 7.12 -3.59 32.30
C GLY A 222 8.59 -3.42 32.66
N LYS A 223 9.24 -4.55 32.97
CA LYS A 223 10.61 -4.56 33.46
C LYS A 223 11.63 -4.30 32.35
N ALA A 224 12.86 -3.93 32.76
CA ALA A 224 13.94 -3.63 31.82
C ALA A 224 14.20 -4.78 30.86
N MET A 225 14.12 -4.49 29.57
CA MET A 225 14.32 -5.44 28.48
C MET A 225 14.86 -4.75 27.22
N MET A 226 15.34 -5.54 26.28
CA MET A 226 15.73 -5.06 24.95
C MET A 226 15.17 -6.01 23.88
N VAL A 227 14.56 -5.45 22.85
CA VAL A 227 14.20 -6.18 21.63
C VAL A 227 14.91 -5.57 20.43
N GLN A 228 15.35 -6.41 19.51
CA GLN A 228 16.03 -5.99 18.30
C GLN A 228 15.44 -6.68 17.08
N PHE A 229 15.33 -5.92 15.97
CA PHE A 229 14.86 -6.43 14.68
C PHE A 229 15.81 -5.99 13.57
N LYS A 230 16.17 -6.91 12.67
CA LYS A 230 16.98 -6.64 11.47
C LYS A 230 16.56 -7.51 10.31
N ASN A 231 17.11 -7.25 9.12
CA ASN A 231 16.77 -8.00 7.90
C ASN A 231 15.26 -8.00 7.67
N ILE A 232 14.61 -6.85 7.88
CA ILE A 232 13.16 -6.70 7.73
C ILE A 232 12.87 -6.57 6.23
N ARG A 233 12.30 -7.63 5.65
CA ARG A 233 12.01 -7.71 4.22
C ARG A 233 10.58 -8.17 3.96
N LEU A 234 9.95 -7.51 3.02
CA LEU A 234 8.55 -7.71 2.67
C LEU A 234 8.42 -8.13 1.21
N LYS A 235 7.55 -9.11 0.96
CA LYS A 235 7.08 -9.51 -0.36
C LYS A 235 5.58 -9.35 -0.40
N ARG A 236 5.05 -8.60 -1.37
CA ARG A 236 3.61 -8.51 -1.62
C ARG A 236 3.11 -9.79 -2.27
N LEU A 237 1.96 -10.29 -1.82
CA LEU A 237 1.29 -11.46 -2.38
C LEU A 237 0.07 -11.04 -3.20
N PRO A 238 -0.36 -11.86 -4.17
CA PRO A 238 -1.61 -11.61 -4.90
C PRO A 238 -2.80 -11.57 -3.96
N LEU A 239 -3.73 -10.65 -4.21
CA LEU A 239 -4.87 -10.36 -3.34
C LEU A 239 -6.08 -11.30 -3.51
N GLY A 240 -5.98 -12.33 -4.35
CA GLY A 240 -7.08 -13.26 -4.62
C GLY A 240 -8.28 -12.54 -5.24
N ASP A 241 -9.42 -12.54 -4.54
CA ASP A 241 -10.68 -11.95 -5.04
C ASP A 241 -10.75 -10.41 -4.89
N ALA A 242 -9.86 -9.80 -4.11
CA ALA A 242 -9.83 -8.36 -3.94
C ALA A 242 -9.08 -7.68 -5.09
N ARG A 243 -9.37 -6.39 -5.31
CA ARG A 243 -8.65 -5.50 -6.23
C ARG A 243 -7.99 -4.37 -5.45
N LYS A 244 -6.71 -4.14 -5.72
CA LYS A 244 -5.94 -3.08 -5.06
C LYS A 244 -5.80 -1.87 -5.97
N ILE A 245 -6.20 -0.72 -5.44
CA ILE A 245 -6.05 0.59 -6.07
C ILE A 245 -5.06 1.38 -5.23
N VAL A 246 -3.89 1.64 -5.78
CA VAL A 246 -2.86 2.47 -5.15
C VAL A 246 -3.00 3.89 -5.65
N MET A 247 -3.19 4.84 -4.74
CA MET A 247 -3.39 6.25 -5.06
C MET A 247 -2.26 7.09 -4.48
N VAL A 248 -1.67 7.94 -5.30
CA VAL A 248 -0.49 8.73 -4.94
C VAL A 248 -0.79 10.22 -5.12
N ALA A 249 -0.60 10.97 -4.02
CA ALA A 249 -0.74 12.42 -4.00
C ALA A 249 0.56 13.12 -4.39
N GLY A 250 0.43 14.22 -5.12
CA GLY A 250 1.51 15.18 -5.38
C GLY A 250 1.93 15.96 -4.15
N GLY A 251 2.90 16.85 -4.33
CA GLY A 251 3.29 17.85 -3.33
C GLY A 251 2.28 18.99 -3.22
N VAL A 252 2.48 19.81 -2.20
CA VAL A 252 1.72 21.06 -2.01
C VAL A 252 2.01 22.03 -3.13
N SER A 253 0.97 22.55 -3.79
CA SER A 253 1.08 23.56 -4.84
C SER A 253 -0.20 24.40 -4.93
N HIS A 254 -0.14 25.50 -5.69
CA HIS A 254 -1.27 26.42 -5.91
C HIS A 254 -1.84 27.06 -4.63
N GLY A 255 -2.93 27.82 -4.76
CA GLY A 255 -3.60 28.46 -3.64
C GLY A 255 -4.51 27.54 -2.86
N PRO A 256 -5.11 28.05 -1.76
CA PRO A 256 -6.05 27.29 -0.94
C PRO A 256 -7.26 26.81 -1.75
N GLY A 257 -7.56 25.50 -1.63
CA GLY A 257 -8.68 24.86 -2.33
C GLY A 257 -8.37 24.46 -3.77
N ASP A 258 -7.19 24.81 -4.30
CA ASP A 258 -6.71 24.45 -5.62
C ASP A 258 -5.64 23.36 -5.49
N HIS A 259 -5.64 22.35 -6.35
CA HIS A 259 -4.67 21.25 -6.33
C HIS A 259 -4.46 20.64 -4.94
N GLU A 260 -5.55 20.40 -4.23
CA GLU A 260 -5.53 19.72 -2.93
C GLU A 260 -5.29 18.22 -3.12
N HIS A 261 -4.06 17.86 -3.50
CA HIS A 261 -3.71 16.49 -3.91
C HIS A 261 -3.92 15.50 -2.77
N ASN A 262 -3.42 15.83 -1.56
CA ASN A 262 -3.54 14.97 -0.39
C ASN A 262 -4.99 14.81 0.05
N ALA A 263 -5.75 15.89 0.09
CA ALA A 263 -7.16 15.86 0.47
C ALA A 263 -7.99 15.07 -0.55
N GLY A 264 -7.75 15.25 -1.84
CA GLY A 264 -8.43 14.51 -2.91
C GLY A 264 -8.20 13.01 -2.81
N ILE A 265 -6.93 12.58 -2.72
CA ILE A 265 -6.56 11.17 -2.58
C ILE A 265 -7.15 10.57 -1.29
N ALA A 266 -7.09 11.29 -0.17
CA ALA A 266 -7.66 10.83 1.09
C ALA A 266 -9.18 10.65 1.00
N LEU A 267 -9.88 11.59 0.36
CA LEU A 267 -11.33 11.53 0.16
C LEU A 267 -11.73 10.35 -0.75
N TRP A 268 -11.02 10.13 -1.86
CA TRP A 268 -11.30 9.02 -2.75
C TRP A 268 -11.04 7.67 -2.07
N LYS A 269 -9.96 7.58 -1.26
CA LYS A 269 -9.71 6.39 -0.44
C LYS A 269 -10.89 6.12 0.50
N HIS A 270 -11.35 7.12 1.23
CA HIS A 270 -12.50 6.99 2.13
C HIS A 270 -13.76 6.46 1.40
N CYS A 271 -14.00 6.95 0.19
CA CYS A 271 -15.09 6.45 -0.64
C CYS A 271 -14.87 4.99 -1.08
N LEU A 272 -13.66 4.64 -1.53
CA LEU A 272 -13.35 3.29 -2.01
C LEU A 272 -13.28 2.26 -0.89
N ASP A 273 -12.94 2.64 0.34
CA ASP A 273 -12.99 1.75 1.52
C ASP A 273 -14.40 1.23 1.81
N GLN A 274 -15.44 1.88 1.26
CA GLN A 274 -16.84 1.45 1.36
C GLN A 274 -17.23 0.43 0.27
N VAL A 275 -16.36 0.15 -0.71
CA VAL A 275 -16.63 -0.75 -1.84
C VAL A 275 -16.15 -2.17 -1.51
N PRO A 276 -17.04 -3.16 -1.44
CA PRO A 276 -16.65 -4.53 -1.15
C PRO A 276 -15.65 -5.08 -2.19
N GLY A 277 -14.65 -5.84 -1.72
CA GLY A 277 -13.64 -6.44 -2.59
C GLY A 277 -12.58 -5.47 -3.12
N VAL A 278 -12.57 -4.22 -2.64
CA VAL A 278 -11.54 -3.22 -2.99
C VAL A 278 -10.64 -2.96 -1.78
N ILE A 279 -9.35 -2.87 -2.03
CA ILE A 279 -8.32 -2.41 -1.08
C ILE A 279 -7.75 -1.11 -1.65
N ALA A 280 -8.17 0.01 -1.07
CA ALA A 280 -7.65 1.32 -1.44
C ALA A 280 -6.46 1.71 -0.55
N GLN A 281 -5.32 1.99 -1.15
CA GLN A 281 -4.12 2.43 -0.45
C GLN A 281 -3.72 3.83 -0.92
N ALA A 282 -3.62 4.78 0.03
CA ALA A 282 -3.26 6.17 -0.26
C ALA A 282 -1.83 6.46 0.23
N TYR A 283 -1.03 7.03 -0.64
CA TYR A 283 0.28 7.57 -0.33
C TYR A 283 0.20 9.10 -0.33
N LEU A 284 0.10 9.66 0.86
CA LEU A 284 0.00 11.10 1.11
C LEU A 284 1.37 11.67 1.47
N ASN A 285 1.60 12.95 1.18
CA ASN A 285 2.84 13.66 1.49
C ASN A 285 4.12 13.04 0.88
N ASN A 286 4.00 12.34 -0.24
CA ASN A 286 5.09 11.65 -0.93
C ASN A 286 5.57 12.39 -2.19
N ALA A 287 5.16 13.63 -2.40
CA ALA A 287 5.55 14.44 -3.57
C ALA A 287 5.39 13.72 -4.93
N GLY A 288 4.33 12.91 -5.07
CA GLY A 288 3.97 12.23 -6.31
C GLY A 288 4.65 10.86 -6.53
N TRP A 289 5.46 10.37 -5.58
CA TRP A 289 6.04 9.02 -5.66
C TRP A 289 6.17 8.37 -4.28
N PRO A 290 5.68 7.13 -4.07
CA PRO A 290 5.73 6.48 -2.77
C PRO A 290 7.17 6.18 -2.35
N LYS A 291 7.46 6.36 -1.06
CA LYS A 291 8.72 5.90 -0.46
C LYS A 291 8.71 4.39 -0.22
N ASP A 292 7.54 3.79 -0.07
CA ASP A 292 7.37 2.34 -0.02
C ASP A 292 7.81 1.70 -1.34
N VAL A 293 8.96 1.04 -1.32
CA VAL A 293 9.51 0.35 -2.49
C VAL A 293 8.66 -0.83 -2.97
N THR A 294 7.66 -1.25 -2.18
CA THR A 294 6.73 -2.34 -2.50
C THR A 294 5.35 -1.84 -2.92
N ALA A 295 5.13 -0.53 -2.98
CA ALA A 295 3.81 0.10 -3.14
C ALA A 295 2.97 -0.48 -4.28
N PHE A 296 3.60 -0.72 -5.42
CA PHE A 296 2.93 -1.12 -6.65
C PHE A 296 2.98 -2.64 -6.92
N ASP A 297 3.69 -3.44 -6.12
CA ASP A 297 4.02 -4.84 -6.46
C ASP A 297 2.80 -5.75 -6.66
N ASN A 298 1.69 -5.49 -5.97
CA ASN A 298 0.43 -6.22 -6.14
C ASN A 298 -0.75 -5.28 -6.46
N ALA A 299 -0.47 -4.12 -7.05
CA ALA A 299 -1.51 -3.19 -7.49
C ALA A 299 -2.23 -3.70 -8.74
N ASP A 300 -3.56 -3.61 -8.77
CA ASP A 300 -4.37 -3.79 -9.97
C ASP A 300 -4.49 -2.48 -10.75
N ALA A 301 -4.49 -1.33 -10.06
CA ALA A 301 -4.41 0.00 -10.66
C ALA A 301 -3.60 0.98 -9.82
N ILE A 302 -2.99 1.95 -10.49
CA ILE A 302 -2.27 3.07 -9.90
C ILE A 302 -2.97 4.35 -10.35
N VAL A 303 -3.25 5.24 -9.39
CA VAL A 303 -3.89 6.54 -9.61
C VAL A 303 -2.93 7.62 -9.17
N PHE A 304 -2.64 8.58 -10.04
CA PHE A 304 -1.86 9.75 -9.69
C PHE A 304 -2.71 11.01 -9.77
N PHE A 305 -2.61 11.82 -8.71
CA PHE A 305 -3.14 13.17 -8.65
C PHE A 305 -2.07 14.11 -8.12
N MET A 306 -1.39 14.82 -9.02
CA MET A 306 -0.21 15.62 -8.74
C MET A 306 0.02 16.67 -9.84
N ASP A 307 0.96 17.57 -9.60
CA ASP A 307 1.39 18.55 -10.61
C ASP A 307 2.08 17.89 -11.80
N GLY A 308 1.94 18.56 -12.94
CA GLY A 308 2.43 18.16 -14.25
C GLY A 308 3.69 18.91 -14.71
N GLY A 309 3.85 18.97 -16.03
CA GLY A 309 4.96 19.63 -16.70
C GLY A 309 6.32 18.97 -16.43
N ASP A 310 7.38 19.76 -16.41
CA ASP A 310 8.74 19.28 -16.11
C ASP A 310 8.91 18.74 -14.68
N GLY A 311 8.03 19.16 -13.75
CA GLY A 311 8.00 18.71 -12.36
C GLY A 311 7.20 17.42 -12.13
N ASN A 312 6.51 16.89 -13.13
CA ASN A 312 5.70 15.68 -13.01
C ASN A 312 6.55 14.50 -12.49
N ALA A 313 6.13 13.91 -11.37
CA ALA A 313 6.90 12.84 -10.73
C ALA A 313 7.07 11.60 -11.62
N LEU A 314 6.15 11.35 -12.56
CA LEU A 314 6.24 10.20 -13.47
C LEU A 314 7.49 10.22 -14.34
N ILE A 315 8.00 11.41 -14.68
CA ILE A 315 9.14 11.58 -15.57
C ILE A 315 10.47 11.81 -14.84
N GLN A 316 10.47 11.76 -13.51
CA GLN A 316 11.67 11.91 -12.70
C GLN A 316 12.37 10.55 -12.51
N ASN A 317 13.67 10.59 -12.29
CA ASN A 317 14.48 9.40 -12.02
C ASN A 317 14.23 8.27 -13.06
N ASN A 318 14.00 7.06 -12.59
CA ASN A 318 13.64 5.87 -13.39
C ASN A 318 12.14 5.52 -13.30
N HIS A 319 11.27 6.47 -12.94
CA HIS A 319 9.86 6.19 -12.66
C HIS A 319 9.11 5.70 -13.91
N LEU A 320 9.39 6.24 -15.10
CA LEU A 320 8.80 5.74 -16.35
C LEU A 320 9.17 4.28 -16.61
N GLU A 321 10.43 3.89 -16.39
CA GLU A 321 10.89 2.51 -16.55
C GLU A 321 10.20 1.59 -15.53
N THR A 322 10.11 2.04 -14.28
CA THR A 322 9.41 1.32 -13.21
C THR A 322 7.95 1.09 -13.57
N LEU A 323 7.23 2.13 -14.00
CA LEU A 323 5.82 2.02 -14.42
C LEU A 323 5.66 1.14 -15.67
N GLU A 324 6.56 1.23 -16.65
CA GLU A 324 6.52 0.36 -17.84
C GLU A 324 6.51 -1.12 -17.46
N GLY A 325 7.26 -1.50 -16.42
CA GLY A 325 7.25 -2.87 -15.88
C GLY A 325 5.86 -3.29 -15.39
N PHE A 326 5.16 -2.43 -14.66
CA PHE A 326 3.79 -2.69 -14.18
C PHE A 326 2.77 -2.66 -15.33
N MET A 327 2.92 -1.71 -16.25
CA MET A 327 2.01 -1.60 -17.41
C MET A 327 2.07 -2.85 -18.28
N LYS A 328 3.26 -3.41 -18.57
CA LYS A 328 3.43 -4.67 -19.31
C LYS A 328 2.76 -5.87 -18.64
N ASN A 329 2.61 -5.82 -17.32
CA ASN A 329 1.90 -6.84 -16.53
C ASN A 329 0.39 -6.56 -16.44
N GLY A 330 -0.13 -5.60 -17.21
CA GLY A 330 -1.56 -5.30 -17.29
C GLY A 330 -2.12 -4.51 -16.11
N VAL A 331 -1.27 -3.88 -15.28
CA VAL A 331 -1.70 -2.95 -14.22
C VAL A 331 -2.35 -1.73 -14.84
N GLY A 332 -3.46 -1.26 -14.28
CA GLY A 332 -4.17 -0.07 -14.75
C GLY A 332 -3.45 1.22 -14.35
N LEU A 333 -3.69 2.30 -15.10
CA LEU A 333 -3.16 3.63 -14.78
C LEU A 333 -4.24 4.69 -14.95
N ALA A 334 -4.43 5.52 -13.94
CA ALA A 334 -5.27 6.71 -14.01
C ALA A 334 -4.46 7.97 -13.68
N CYS A 335 -4.57 8.99 -14.53
CA CYS A 335 -3.97 10.30 -14.34
C CYS A 335 -5.07 11.35 -14.24
N VAL A 336 -5.07 12.09 -13.13
CA VAL A 336 -6.10 13.08 -12.82
C VAL A 336 -5.51 14.48 -12.90
N HIS A 337 -6.20 15.36 -13.58
CA HIS A 337 -5.93 16.79 -13.74
C HIS A 337 -4.53 17.06 -14.29
N TYR A 338 -3.73 17.84 -13.62
CA TYR A 338 -2.40 18.28 -14.08
C TYR A 338 -1.43 17.11 -14.28
N THR A 339 -1.69 15.96 -13.66
CA THR A 339 -0.91 14.72 -13.91
C THR A 339 -0.87 14.32 -15.40
N VAL A 340 -1.87 14.67 -16.21
CA VAL A 340 -1.89 14.35 -17.64
C VAL A 340 -0.89 15.17 -18.46
N GLU A 341 -0.28 16.21 -17.88
CA GLU A 341 0.72 17.04 -18.53
C GLU A 341 2.12 16.51 -18.32
N VAL A 342 2.78 16.17 -19.41
CA VAL A 342 4.22 15.85 -19.46
C VAL A 342 4.84 16.50 -20.70
N PRO A 343 6.14 16.83 -20.69
CA PRO A 343 6.84 17.23 -21.89
C PRO A 343 6.75 16.14 -22.95
N LYS A 344 6.44 16.51 -24.19
CA LYS A 344 6.30 15.57 -25.30
C LYS A 344 7.50 14.62 -25.45
N ALA A 345 8.71 15.16 -25.27
CA ALA A 345 9.95 14.41 -25.38
C ALA A 345 10.24 13.52 -24.16
N LYS A 346 9.50 13.72 -23.02
CA LYS A 346 9.67 12.95 -21.77
C LYS A 346 8.29 12.54 -21.27
N GLY A 347 7.90 11.31 -21.49
CA GLY A 347 6.63 10.76 -20.99
C GLY A 347 5.44 10.89 -21.96
N GLY A 348 5.48 11.75 -23.00
CA GLY A 348 4.38 11.88 -23.95
C GLY A 348 4.04 10.57 -24.68
N ALA A 349 5.07 9.82 -25.09
CA ALA A 349 4.89 8.51 -25.72
C ALA A 349 4.33 7.47 -24.74
N GLU A 350 4.82 7.49 -23.49
CA GLU A 350 4.40 6.61 -22.40
C GLU A 350 2.92 6.85 -22.06
N LEU A 351 2.51 8.08 -21.75
CA LEU A 351 1.11 8.41 -21.43
C LEU A 351 0.18 8.10 -22.60
N THR A 352 0.63 8.34 -23.85
CA THR A 352 -0.13 7.94 -25.03
C THR A 352 -0.36 6.42 -25.09
N ARG A 353 0.67 5.61 -24.78
CA ARG A 353 0.52 4.15 -24.75
C ARG A 353 -0.35 3.71 -23.58
N TRP A 354 -0.14 4.29 -22.38
CA TRP A 354 -0.73 3.79 -21.15
C TRP A 354 -2.16 4.27 -20.93
N ILE A 355 -2.42 5.58 -21.12
CA ILE A 355 -3.75 6.16 -20.89
C ILE A 355 -4.42 6.70 -22.17
N GLY A 356 -3.72 6.81 -23.29
CA GLY A 356 -4.33 7.18 -24.57
C GLY A 356 -4.09 8.60 -25.04
N GLY A 357 -3.55 9.49 -24.23
CA GLY A 357 -3.28 10.87 -24.57
C GLY A 357 -2.59 11.64 -23.46
N PHE A 358 -2.12 12.84 -23.74
CA PHE A 358 -1.48 13.71 -22.76
C PHE A 358 -1.66 15.18 -23.13
N TYR A 359 -1.58 16.06 -22.14
CA TYR A 359 -1.52 17.51 -22.36
C TYR A 359 -0.10 17.89 -22.83
N GLU A 360 0.00 18.63 -23.93
CA GLU A 360 1.26 19.15 -24.46
C GLU A 360 1.30 20.67 -24.33
N THR A 361 2.25 21.19 -23.55
CA THR A 361 2.47 22.63 -23.40
C THR A 361 2.63 23.32 -24.76
N GLY A 362 1.93 24.44 -24.99
CA GLY A 362 1.93 25.18 -26.25
C GLY A 362 1.00 24.61 -27.34
N PHE A 363 0.46 23.40 -27.16
CA PHE A 363 -0.56 22.80 -28.02
C PHE A 363 -1.92 22.73 -27.32
N SER A 364 -1.97 22.14 -26.13
CA SER A 364 -3.17 22.06 -25.28
C SER A 364 -3.40 23.40 -24.55
N THR A 365 -4.56 23.57 -23.93
CA THR A 365 -4.91 24.77 -23.16
C THR A 365 -5.74 24.40 -21.93
N ASN A 366 -5.65 25.22 -20.87
CA ASN A 366 -6.15 24.94 -19.52
C ASN A 366 -6.94 26.12 -18.90
N PRO A 367 -7.94 26.69 -19.58
CA PRO A 367 -8.74 27.76 -18.99
C PRO A 367 -9.74 27.24 -17.98
N THR A 368 -10.15 28.11 -17.04
CA THR A 368 -11.33 27.88 -16.20
C THR A 368 -12.60 28.21 -16.98
N TRP A 369 -13.55 27.25 -17.06
CA TRP A 369 -14.83 27.43 -17.75
C TRP A 369 -15.89 26.45 -17.26
N ASP A 370 -17.15 26.75 -17.60
CA ASP A 370 -18.31 25.92 -17.28
C ASP A 370 -18.45 24.83 -18.33
N ALA A 371 -18.09 23.59 -18.01
CA ALA A 371 -18.31 22.44 -18.86
C ALA A 371 -19.67 21.80 -18.57
N ASP A 372 -20.46 21.54 -19.62
CA ASP A 372 -21.79 20.95 -19.55
C ASP A 372 -21.76 19.54 -20.18
N PHE A 373 -21.96 18.52 -19.37
CA PHE A 373 -21.90 17.11 -19.74
C PHE A 373 -23.30 16.55 -19.88
N THR A 374 -23.96 16.88 -20.98
CA THR A 374 -25.35 16.50 -21.26
C THR A 374 -25.49 15.10 -21.85
N ALA A 375 -24.44 14.56 -22.47
CA ALA A 375 -24.43 13.24 -23.10
C ALA A 375 -23.25 12.41 -22.56
N LEU A 376 -23.58 11.28 -21.96
CA LEU A 376 -22.61 10.31 -21.45
C LEU A 376 -22.66 9.04 -22.32
N PRO A 377 -21.51 8.43 -22.67
CA PRO A 377 -21.49 7.18 -23.44
C PRO A 377 -21.99 6.02 -22.57
N GLU A 378 -22.45 4.95 -23.21
CA GLU A 378 -22.68 3.67 -22.52
C GLU A 378 -21.31 3.02 -22.21
N HIS A 379 -20.90 3.08 -20.96
CA HIS A 379 -19.61 2.56 -20.49
C HIS A 379 -19.68 2.30 -18.98
N PRO A 380 -18.98 1.29 -18.41
CA PRO A 380 -18.99 1.07 -16.97
C PRO A 380 -18.63 2.32 -16.13
N ILE A 381 -17.75 3.18 -16.63
CA ILE A 381 -17.37 4.44 -15.95
C ILE A 381 -18.58 5.37 -15.75
N THR A 382 -19.58 5.29 -16.61
CA THR A 382 -20.78 6.16 -16.55
C THR A 382 -21.98 5.49 -15.89
N HIS A 383 -21.83 4.30 -15.30
CA HIS A 383 -22.90 3.65 -14.56
C HIS A 383 -23.43 4.55 -13.43
N GLY A 384 -24.75 4.77 -13.43
CA GLY A 384 -25.44 5.58 -12.43
C GLY A 384 -25.10 7.07 -12.42
N VAL A 385 -24.27 7.57 -13.36
CA VAL A 385 -23.91 8.98 -13.49
C VAL A 385 -24.98 9.70 -14.29
N LYS A 386 -25.48 10.80 -13.73
CA LYS A 386 -26.44 11.68 -14.40
C LYS A 386 -25.70 12.81 -15.12
N PRO A 387 -26.30 13.44 -16.16
CA PRO A 387 -25.79 14.67 -16.75
C PRO A 387 -25.53 15.72 -15.68
N PHE A 388 -24.39 16.41 -15.77
CA PHE A 388 -24.00 17.43 -14.81
C PHE A 388 -23.23 18.58 -15.48
N LYS A 389 -23.19 19.73 -14.81
CA LYS A 389 -22.44 20.90 -15.21
C LYS A 389 -21.51 21.33 -14.08
N LEU A 390 -20.24 21.63 -14.39
CA LEU A 390 -19.25 22.06 -13.43
C LEU A 390 -18.34 23.15 -13.98
N ASN A 391 -18.04 24.14 -13.15
CA ASN A 391 -16.97 25.10 -13.37
C ASN A 391 -15.68 24.55 -12.81
N ASP A 392 -14.66 24.42 -13.66
CA ASP A 392 -13.32 23.96 -13.29
C ASP A 392 -12.29 24.43 -14.31
N GLU A 393 -11.01 24.24 -14.03
CA GLU A 393 -9.94 24.37 -14.98
C GLU A 393 -9.87 23.13 -15.88
N TRP A 394 -10.79 23.07 -16.86
CA TRP A 394 -10.88 21.94 -17.77
C TRP A 394 -9.86 22.06 -18.91
N TYR A 395 -8.85 21.18 -18.90
CA TYR A 395 -7.86 21.10 -19.97
C TYR A 395 -8.48 20.52 -21.23
N TYR A 396 -8.16 21.09 -22.38
CA TYR A 396 -8.60 20.56 -23.66
C TYR A 396 -7.57 20.76 -24.78
N ASN A 397 -7.94 20.34 -26.01
CA ASN A 397 -7.02 20.18 -27.12
C ASN A 397 -5.88 19.22 -26.73
N ILE A 398 -6.24 18.12 -26.12
CA ILE A 398 -5.32 17.07 -25.65
C ILE A 398 -4.66 16.40 -26.87
N ARG A 399 -3.41 16.01 -26.73
CA ARG A 399 -2.69 15.25 -27.73
C ARG A 399 -3.16 13.80 -27.75
N PHE A 400 -4.06 13.47 -28.66
CA PHE A 400 -4.49 12.12 -28.97
C PHE A 400 -3.84 11.70 -30.29
N PRO A 401 -3.02 10.63 -30.33
CA PRO A 401 -2.50 10.12 -31.59
C PRO A 401 -3.60 9.40 -32.36
N GLY A 402 -3.83 9.76 -33.62
CA GLY A 402 -4.65 9.09 -34.62
C GLY A 402 -5.79 8.18 -34.16
N GLU A 403 -6.23 7.24 -34.98
CA GLU A 403 -7.20 6.21 -34.58
C GLU A 403 -6.56 5.27 -33.54
N GLN A 404 -7.19 5.18 -32.36
CA GLN A 404 -6.74 4.33 -31.27
C GLN A 404 -7.74 3.20 -31.05
N SER A 405 -7.31 1.96 -31.25
CA SER A 405 -8.08 0.81 -30.81
C SER A 405 -8.26 0.84 -29.28
N GLY A 406 -9.47 0.58 -28.81
CA GLY A 406 -9.81 0.55 -27.38
C GLY A 406 -9.94 1.91 -26.69
N PHE A 407 -9.96 3.01 -27.42
CA PHE A 407 -10.13 4.37 -26.88
C PHE A 407 -11.62 4.75 -26.86
N THR A 408 -12.08 5.27 -25.71
CA THR A 408 -13.47 5.74 -25.52
C THR A 408 -13.46 7.11 -24.86
N PRO A 409 -13.97 8.16 -25.53
CA PRO A 409 -14.27 9.43 -24.88
C PRO A 409 -15.36 9.24 -23.81
N ILE A 410 -15.10 9.68 -22.59
CA ILE A 410 -16.03 9.55 -21.45
C ILE A 410 -16.76 10.87 -21.20
N LEU A 411 -16.03 11.97 -21.08
CA LEU A 411 -16.62 13.31 -20.96
C LEU A 411 -16.24 14.17 -22.15
N LYS A 412 -17.25 14.82 -22.74
CA LYS A 412 -17.08 15.79 -23.82
C LYS A 412 -17.92 17.02 -23.55
N ALA A 413 -17.34 18.19 -23.80
CA ALA A 413 -18.06 19.47 -23.77
C ALA A 413 -17.44 20.43 -24.78
N THR A 414 -18.18 21.47 -25.16
CA THR A 414 -17.72 22.50 -26.09
C THR A 414 -17.27 23.74 -25.31
N PRO A 415 -15.96 24.00 -25.23
CA PRO A 415 -15.47 25.20 -24.54
C PRO A 415 -15.86 26.46 -25.33
N PRO A 416 -16.09 27.60 -24.63
CA PRO A 416 -16.28 28.88 -25.28
C PRO A 416 -15.04 29.25 -26.12
N ASP A 417 -15.22 29.66 -27.37
CA ASP A 417 -14.11 29.96 -28.29
C ASP A 417 -13.10 30.98 -27.75
N PRO A 418 -13.50 32.03 -26.98
CA PRO A 418 -12.54 32.95 -26.37
C PRO A 418 -11.55 32.28 -25.40
N THR A 419 -11.88 31.09 -24.87
CA THR A 419 -10.99 30.34 -23.95
C THR A 419 -9.92 29.53 -24.67
N ARG A 420 -9.94 29.44 -26.02
CA ARG A 420 -8.94 28.73 -26.82
C ARG A 420 -7.60 29.49 -26.81
N GLY A 421 -6.76 29.19 -25.83
CA GLY A 421 -5.57 29.97 -25.52
C GLY A 421 -4.42 29.79 -26.53
N THR A 422 -4.21 28.58 -27.04
CA THR A 422 -3.09 28.26 -27.96
C THR A 422 -3.49 28.43 -29.43
N ALA A 423 -2.51 28.59 -30.31
CA ALA A 423 -2.74 28.64 -31.76
C ALA A 423 -3.45 27.39 -32.27
N ALA A 424 -2.98 26.21 -31.84
CA ALA A 424 -3.58 24.93 -32.24
C ALA A 424 -5.03 24.76 -31.75
N ALA A 425 -5.38 25.26 -30.56
CA ALA A 425 -6.75 25.22 -30.07
C ALA A 425 -7.67 26.17 -30.86
N LYS A 426 -7.16 27.34 -31.28
CA LYS A 426 -7.90 28.34 -32.09
C LYS A 426 -8.25 27.87 -33.51
N GLU A 427 -7.52 26.88 -34.03
CA GLU A 427 -7.82 26.28 -35.35
C GLU A 427 -9.14 25.50 -35.38
N ASN A 428 -9.73 25.23 -34.20
CA ASN A 428 -10.92 24.39 -34.07
C ASN A 428 -12.06 25.08 -33.31
N PRO A 429 -12.58 26.24 -33.78
CA PRO A 429 -13.67 26.92 -33.12
C PRO A 429 -14.96 26.04 -33.10
N GLY A 430 -15.70 26.09 -31.98
CA GLY A 430 -16.92 25.32 -31.80
C GLY A 430 -16.75 23.81 -31.67
N ARG A 431 -15.50 23.28 -31.73
CA ARG A 431 -15.24 21.84 -31.56
C ARG A 431 -15.56 21.40 -30.14
N SER A 432 -16.29 20.28 -30.02
CA SER A 432 -16.46 19.58 -28.75
C SER A 432 -15.14 18.87 -28.40
N GLU A 433 -14.64 19.11 -27.20
CA GLU A 433 -13.37 18.61 -26.70
C GLU A 433 -13.55 17.41 -25.77
N ILE A 434 -12.58 16.50 -25.74
CA ILE A 434 -12.57 15.35 -24.84
C ILE A 434 -11.86 15.77 -23.55
N LEU A 435 -12.55 15.64 -22.40
CA LEU A 435 -12.09 16.08 -21.09
C LEU A 435 -11.84 14.90 -20.13
N ALA A 436 -12.44 13.74 -20.42
CA ALA A 436 -12.11 12.46 -19.80
C ALA A 436 -12.18 11.35 -20.83
N TRP A 437 -11.30 10.37 -20.72
CA TRP A 437 -11.21 9.26 -21.67
C TRP A 437 -10.73 7.97 -21.00
N ALA A 438 -11.16 6.85 -21.55
CA ALA A 438 -10.75 5.51 -21.16
C ALA A 438 -9.99 4.84 -22.31
N LYS A 439 -9.02 4.00 -21.97
CA LYS A 439 -8.26 3.18 -22.92
C LYS A 439 -8.15 1.74 -22.46
N GLN A 440 -8.66 0.82 -23.26
CA GLN A 440 -8.35 -0.60 -23.11
C GLN A 440 -7.06 -0.89 -23.87
N ARG A 441 -6.01 -1.32 -23.17
CA ARG A 441 -4.71 -1.61 -23.78
C ARG A 441 -4.65 -3.05 -24.31
N SER A 442 -3.76 -3.27 -25.29
CA SER A 442 -3.53 -4.60 -25.87
C SER A 442 -2.89 -5.60 -24.90
N ASP A 443 -2.18 -5.13 -23.88
CA ASP A 443 -1.62 -5.95 -22.79
C ASP A 443 -2.67 -6.38 -21.75
N GLY A 444 -3.94 -6.03 -21.98
CA GLY A 444 -5.06 -6.31 -21.08
C GLY A 444 -5.20 -5.29 -19.94
N GLY A 445 -4.28 -4.33 -19.80
CA GLY A 445 -4.40 -3.23 -18.86
C GLY A 445 -5.41 -2.17 -19.32
N ARG A 446 -5.75 -1.24 -18.41
CA ARG A 446 -6.68 -0.16 -18.67
C ARG A 446 -6.08 1.19 -18.29
N GLY A 447 -6.34 2.20 -19.08
CA GLY A 447 -5.89 3.55 -18.84
C GLY A 447 -7.05 4.53 -18.70
N PHE A 448 -6.89 5.56 -17.89
CA PHE A 448 -7.88 6.62 -17.72
C PHE A 448 -7.20 7.98 -17.59
N GLY A 449 -7.67 8.96 -18.33
CA GLY A 449 -7.25 10.35 -18.19
C GLY A 449 -8.46 11.24 -17.89
N TYR A 450 -8.28 12.18 -17.00
CA TYR A 450 -9.33 13.12 -16.55
C TYR A 450 -8.71 14.50 -16.35
N THR A 451 -9.23 15.52 -17.02
CA THR A 451 -8.61 16.84 -17.09
C THR A 451 -9.11 17.85 -16.05
N GLY A 452 -10.25 17.57 -15.41
CA GLY A 452 -10.74 18.37 -14.29
C GLY A 452 -10.04 18.01 -12.96
N GLY A 453 -10.33 18.77 -11.91
CA GLY A 453 -9.79 18.50 -10.59
C GLY A 453 -8.94 19.61 -10.00
N HIS A 454 -8.96 20.81 -10.62
CA HIS A 454 -8.29 21.99 -10.08
C HIS A 454 -8.89 22.39 -8.72
N PHE A 455 -10.22 22.57 -8.67
CA PHE A 455 -10.91 22.96 -7.45
C PHE A 455 -11.33 21.75 -6.61
N HIS A 456 -10.82 21.61 -5.42
CA HIS A 456 -11.14 20.50 -4.52
C HIS A 456 -12.63 20.37 -4.22
N LYS A 457 -13.37 21.49 -4.13
CA LYS A 457 -14.81 21.53 -3.86
C LYS A 457 -15.66 20.74 -4.87
N LEU A 458 -15.15 20.50 -6.09
CA LEU A 458 -15.93 19.76 -7.10
C LEU A 458 -16.16 18.28 -6.74
N TRP A 459 -15.34 17.71 -5.84
CA TRP A 459 -15.52 16.33 -5.37
C TRP A 459 -16.80 16.15 -4.52
N PHE A 460 -17.42 17.26 -4.08
CA PHE A 460 -18.73 17.21 -3.43
C PHE A 460 -19.88 16.96 -4.43
N ASN A 461 -19.69 17.27 -5.72
CA ASN A 461 -20.65 16.90 -6.75
C ASN A 461 -20.68 15.36 -6.87
N GLU A 462 -21.86 14.77 -6.62
CA GLU A 462 -22.05 13.32 -6.56
C GLU A 462 -21.73 12.64 -7.91
N ASP A 463 -22.24 13.20 -9.03
CA ASP A 463 -22.07 12.61 -10.36
C ASP A 463 -20.63 12.69 -10.84
N CYS A 464 -19.93 13.81 -10.59
CA CYS A 464 -18.51 13.95 -10.86
C CYS A 464 -17.68 12.94 -10.05
N ARG A 465 -17.93 12.85 -8.75
CA ARG A 465 -17.24 11.91 -7.85
C ARG A 465 -17.54 10.46 -8.24
N LYS A 466 -18.80 10.12 -8.50
CA LYS A 466 -19.22 8.78 -8.93
C LYS A 466 -18.50 8.36 -10.21
N LEU A 467 -18.43 9.23 -11.21
CA LEU A 467 -17.72 8.97 -12.46
C LEU A 467 -16.25 8.64 -12.22
N LEU A 468 -15.57 9.42 -11.36
CA LEU A 468 -14.16 9.21 -11.06
C LEU A 468 -13.92 7.90 -10.30
N LEU A 469 -14.73 7.59 -9.29
CA LEU A 469 -14.64 6.35 -8.53
C LEU A 469 -14.93 5.12 -9.42
N ASN A 470 -15.95 5.20 -10.27
CA ASN A 470 -16.23 4.17 -11.28
C ASN A 470 -15.02 3.96 -12.21
N ALA A 471 -14.36 5.06 -12.62
CA ALA A 471 -13.16 4.98 -13.46
C ALA A 471 -12.01 4.28 -12.77
N PHE A 472 -11.80 4.51 -11.48
CA PHE A 472 -10.77 3.82 -10.70
C PHE A 472 -11.06 2.33 -10.57
N LEU A 473 -12.31 1.94 -10.29
CA LEU A 473 -12.73 0.53 -10.29
C LEU A 473 -12.52 -0.11 -11.66
N TRP A 474 -13.00 0.54 -12.72
CA TRP A 474 -12.83 0.02 -14.07
C TRP A 474 -11.35 -0.14 -14.41
N THR A 475 -10.51 0.83 -14.08
CA THR A 475 -9.06 0.78 -14.33
C THR A 475 -8.40 -0.39 -13.59
N ALA A 476 -8.86 -0.70 -12.38
CA ALA A 476 -8.40 -1.85 -11.59
C ALA A 476 -9.03 -3.20 -12.02
N LYS A 477 -9.89 -3.21 -13.05
CA LYS A 477 -10.68 -4.38 -13.46
C LYS A 477 -11.58 -4.92 -12.34
N ALA A 478 -11.90 -4.07 -11.35
CA ALA A 478 -12.94 -4.34 -10.38
C ALA A 478 -14.32 -4.21 -11.04
N GLU A 479 -15.31 -4.88 -10.47
CA GLU A 479 -16.69 -4.71 -10.88
C GLU A 479 -17.16 -3.28 -10.57
N VAL A 480 -17.72 -2.60 -11.56
CA VAL A 480 -18.40 -1.32 -11.38
C VAL A 480 -19.89 -1.60 -11.21
N PRO A 481 -20.51 -1.25 -10.06
CA PRO A 481 -21.94 -1.48 -9.86
C PRO A 481 -22.80 -0.85 -10.97
N ALA A 482 -23.95 -1.45 -11.28
CA ALA A 482 -24.82 -0.97 -12.35
C ALA A 482 -25.35 0.47 -12.11
N ASP A 483 -25.51 0.85 -10.85
CA ASP A 483 -25.89 2.20 -10.42
C ASP A 483 -24.68 3.05 -9.99
N GLY A 484 -23.47 2.59 -10.29
CA GLY A 484 -22.20 3.23 -9.96
C GLY A 484 -21.81 3.12 -8.48
N VAL A 485 -20.65 3.69 -8.16
CA VAL A 485 -20.17 3.75 -6.77
C VAL A 485 -20.99 4.81 -6.01
N ASN A 486 -21.84 4.35 -5.10
CA ASN A 486 -22.64 5.21 -4.24
C ASN A 486 -21.93 5.38 -2.89
N THR A 487 -21.45 6.57 -2.60
CA THR A 487 -20.79 6.91 -1.34
C THR A 487 -21.45 8.13 -0.73
N LYS A 488 -21.66 8.07 0.59
CA LYS A 488 -22.16 9.21 1.34
C LYS A 488 -20.98 10.06 1.78
N LEU A 489 -21.05 11.34 1.53
CA LEU A 489 -20.15 12.35 2.07
C LEU A 489 -20.98 13.41 2.75
N GLU A 490 -20.53 13.82 3.92
CA GLU A 490 -21.03 15.03 4.56
C GLU A 490 -20.27 16.25 3.99
N PRO A 491 -20.87 17.46 3.99
CA PRO A 491 -20.20 18.66 3.49
C PRO A 491 -18.83 18.92 4.14
N GLU A 492 -18.65 18.48 5.37
CA GLU A 492 -17.40 18.65 6.12
C GLU A 492 -16.29 17.72 5.59
N ASP A 493 -16.62 16.56 5.00
CA ASP A 493 -15.60 15.62 4.49
C ASP A 493 -14.72 16.27 3.43
N VAL A 494 -15.24 17.19 2.63
CA VAL A 494 -14.48 17.93 1.60
C VAL A 494 -13.54 18.96 2.19
N LYS A 495 -13.72 19.33 3.48
CA LYS A 495 -12.86 20.29 4.18
C LYS A 495 -11.72 19.63 4.95
N PHE A 496 -11.73 18.30 5.03
CA PHE A 496 -10.68 17.57 5.72
C PHE A 496 -9.43 17.41 4.89
N ASN A 497 -8.29 17.30 5.58
CA ASN A 497 -6.97 17.02 5.01
C ASN A 497 -6.52 18.01 3.93
N LEU A 498 -7.12 19.22 3.90
CA LEU A 498 -6.65 20.30 3.06
C LEU A 498 -5.19 20.58 3.39
N GLU A 499 -4.41 20.85 2.37
CA GLU A 499 -3.01 21.22 2.54
C GLU A 499 -2.92 22.57 3.25
N ASN A 500 -1.93 22.72 4.13
CA ASN A 500 -1.73 24.00 4.83
C ASN A 500 -1.14 25.03 3.86
N LYS A 501 -2.02 25.73 3.17
CA LYS A 501 -1.72 26.77 2.21
C LYS A 501 -2.21 28.10 2.75
N ASP A 502 -1.31 29.03 2.98
CA ASP A 502 -1.59 30.32 3.59
C ASP A 502 -2.34 30.15 4.95
N ASP A 503 -3.50 30.72 5.14
CA ASP A 503 -4.25 30.70 6.41
C ASP A 503 -5.19 29.46 6.58
N GLN A 504 -5.07 28.46 5.74
CA GLN A 504 -5.89 27.24 5.92
C GLN A 504 -5.42 26.43 7.14
N HIS A 505 -6.38 26.09 8.00
CA HIS A 505 -6.12 25.18 9.11
C HIS A 505 -6.22 23.73 8.63
N PHE A 506 -5.12 22.97 8.78
CA PHE A 506 -5.13 21.54 8.56
C PHE A 506 -6.05 20.87 9.60
N THR A 507 -7.11 20.23 9.12
CA THR A 507 -8.01 19.42 9.94
C THR A 507 -7.96 17.99 9.44
N PRO A 508 -7.32 17.05 10.18
CA PRO A 508 -7.28 15.66 9.78
C PRO A 508 -8.68 15.06 9.87
N ALA A 509 -9.03 14.26 8.87
CA ALA A 509 -10.29 13.54 8.88
C ALA A 509 -10.31 12.50 10.02
N PRO A 510 -11.45 12.32 10.70
CA PRO A 510 -11.55 11.34 11.78
C PRO A 510 -11.44 9.88 11.30
N TRP A 511 -11.65 9.64 10.02
CA TRP A 511 -11.58 8.32 9.40
C TRP A 511 -10.20 8.01 8.77
N LEU A 512 -9.27 8.98 8.67
CA LEU A 512 -7.88 8.70 8.32
C LEU A 512 -7.13 8.09 9.51
N PRO A 513 -6.26 7.11 9.30
CA PRO A 513 -5.33 6.65 10.33
C PRO A 513 -4.48 7.82 10.84
N LYS A 514 -4.47 8.00 12.16
CA LYS A 514 -3.67 9.05 12.82
C LYS A 514 -2.18 8.71 12.76
#